data_070531076c072231f291fb307fd9a2f8
#
_entry.id   070531076c072231f291fb307fd9a2f8
#
_cell.length_a   1.000
_cell.length_b   1.000
_cell.length_c   1.000
_cell.angle_alpha   90.00
_cell.angle_beta   90.00
_cell.angle_gamma   90.00
#
_symmetry.space_group_name_H-M   'P 1'
#
loop_
_entity.id
_entity.type
_entity.pdbx_description
1 polymer ?
#
loop_
_entity_poly.entity_id
_entity_poly.type
_entity_poly.pdbx_seq_one_letter_code
_entity_poly.pdbx_strand_id
1 'polypeptide(L)'
;MSRKWVEKEGPRWVEKEIITREQYEQIVGLYDDGKHAIGILPLLGSVLLGLGILSFVAANWQDIPQLLRLSMIIVIMTAFYTGGEWFLRKGQDKLGIALTALGLVSFGGGIVLVGQMFHLVAYDITSFTVWGLAGTLLTYMYRSRFLYLISLLIFTVAQWYSTEQFHQYSYAALAIMAIGLGYFTWQRQNTLLTWCFSLSFVLQCMMLIVDKDWAFLWFFIPVMALYTAGDWIKDRSTGYALQTVPLIAAYIFAIVMVLMWDERTSSLDKLLAMPAAYIGGLVLLLAVSVAGKLKQQRGSSAFEWILLAPFVYLSAGIEVLYLLALFFFSFYVLWRGYIEQWRFKINFGTLLFICSTMVAYGKLTWDFMDKSLFFILGGLLLLTLSWFLNRRKKQILADAKGGEH
;
A
#
# COMPACT_ATOMS: atom_id res chain seq x y z
N MET A 1 4.09 -10.92 -21.97
CA MET A 1 3.21 -11.26 -23.10
C MET A 1 2.49 -12.53 -22.73
N SER A 2 1.18 -12.68 -23.01
CA SER A 2 0.43 -13.91 -22.72
C SER A 2 0.41 -14.80 -23.97
N ARG A 3 0.33 -16.12 -23.78
CA ARG A 3 0.19 -17.11 -24.86
C ARG A 3 -0.95 -16.72 -25.83
N LYS A 4 -2.10 -16.33 -25.31
CA LYS A 4 -3.26 -15.88 -26.11
C LYS A 4 -2.92 -14.73 -27.07
N TRP A 5 -2.01 -13.85 -26.70
CA TRP A 5 -1.58 -12.78 -27.58
C TRP A 5 -0.68 -13.28 -28.70
N VAL A 6 0.24 -14.22 -28.39
CA VAL A 6 1.12 -14.85 -29.39
C VAL A 6 0.29 -15.71 -30.36
N GLU A 7 -0.68 -16.46 -29.86
CA GLU A 7 -1.61 -17.25 -30.70
C GLU A 7 -2.48 -16.38 -31.62
N LYS A 8 -2.80 -15.15 -31.23
CA LYS A 8 -3.59 -14.21 -32.03
C LYS A 8 -2.76 -13.49 -33.09
N GLU A 9 -1.56 -13.05 -32.74
CA GLU A 9 -0.70 -12.25 -33.64
C GLU A 9 0.33 -13.10 -34.40
N GLY A 10 0.72 -14.25 -33.88
CA GLY A 10 1.73 -15.14 -34.46
C GLY A 10 1.43 -15.62 -35.90
N PRO A 11 0.20 -16.05 -36.23
CA PRO A 11 -0.16 -16.38 -37.59
C PRO A 11 0.08 -15.26 -38.59
N ARG A 12 -0.15 -13.99 -38.20
CA ARG A 12 0.11 -12.81 -39.02
C ARG A 12 1.59 -12.56 -39.26
N TRP A 13 2.45 -12.95 -38.32
CA TRP A 13 3.91 -12.85 -38.49
C TRP A 13 4.45 -13.90 -39.45
N VAL A 14 3.84 -15.10 -39.42
CA VAL A 14 4.16 -16.16 -40.39
C VAL A 14 3.69 -15.76 -41.80
N GLU A 15 2.48 -15.20 -41.91
CA GLU A 15 1.89 -14.73 -43.18
C GLU A 15 2.70 -13.58 -43.80
N LYS A 16 3.34 -12.74 -42.95
CA LYS A 16 4.22 -11.65 -43.38
C LYS A 16 5.67 -12.06 -43.53
N GLU A 17 5.98 -13.35 -43.48
CA GLU A 17 7.35 -13.91 -43.59
C GLU A 17 8.35 -13.36 -42.57
N ILE A 18 7.86 -12.78 -41.43
CA ILE A 18 8.72 -12.25 -40.36
C ILE A 18 9.35 -13.40 -39.55
N ILE A 19 8.61 -14.50 -39.38
CA ILE A 19 9.06 -15.74 -38.70
C ILE A 19 8.58 -16.97 -39.49
N THR A 20 9.33 -18.06 -39.40
CA THR A 20 8.89 -19.33 -39.99
C THR A 20 7.83 -20.01 -39.09
N ARG A 21 7.08 -20.94 -39.65
CA ARG A 21 6.07 -21.70 -38.90
C ARG A 21 6.69 -22.50 -37.77
N GLU A 22 7.88 -23.05 -37.96
CA GLU A 22 8.63 -23.74 -36.92
C GLU A 22 9.05 -22.82 -35.77
N GLN A 23 9.50 -21.61 -36.08
CA GLN A 23 9.80 -20.57 -35.07
C GLN A 23 8.56 -20.12 -34.32
N TYR A 24 7.41 -20.02 -34.98
CA TYR A 24 6.13 -19.72 -34.32
C TYR A 24 5.75 -20.82 -33.32
N GLU A 25 5.83 -22.09 -33.68
CA GLU A 25 5.53 -23.21 -32.80
C GLU A 25 6.50 -23.29 -31.60
N GLN A 26 7.78 -23.02 -31.83
CA GLN A 26 8.76 -22.89 -30.75
C GLN A 26 8.43 -21.72 -29.79
N ILE A 27 8.03 -20.56 -30.32
CA ILE A 27 7.62 -19.40 -29.51
C ILE A 27 6.37 -19.74 -28.70
N VAL A 28 5.35 -20.37 -29.29
CA VAL A 28 4.13 -20.79 -28.57
C VAL A 28 4.46 -21.78 -27.46
N GLY A 29 5.41 -22.70 -27.70
CA GLY A 29 5.88 -23.66 -26.69
C GLY A 29 6.61 -23.03 -25.50
N LEU A 30 7.24 -21.85 -25.69
CA LEU A 30 7.86 -21.10 -24.60
C LEU A 30 6.83 -20.45 -23.64
N TYR A 31 5.61 -20.24 -24.10
CA TYR A 31 4.51 -19.64 -23.33
C TYR A 31 3.52 -20.73 -22.86
N ASP A 32 3.97 -21.63 -21.99
CA ASP A 32 3.11 -22.64 -21.39
C ASP A 32 2.30 -22.02 -20.22
N ASP A 33 1.07 -21.58 -20.51
CA ASP A 33 0.16 -20.98 -19.53
C ASP A 33 -0.32 -21.98 -18.45
N GLY A 34 -0.12 -23.29 -18.67
CA GLY A 34 -0.56 -24.34 -17.72
C GLY A 34 0.17 -24.32 -16.37
N LYS A 35 1.42 -23.82 -16.35
CA LYS A 35 2.22 -23.81 -15.12
C LYS A 35 1.85 -22.69 -14.13
N HIS A 36 1.20 -21.62 -14.59
CA HIS A 36 0.84 -20.49 -13.69
C HIS A 36 -0.49 -20.71 -12.97
N ALA A 37 -1.47 -21.31 -13.62
CA ALA A 37 -2.76 -21.60 -12.98
C ALA A 37 -2.61 -22.70 -11.91
N ILE A 38 -1.81 -23.76 -12.20
CA ILE A 38 -1.51 -24.84 -11.24
C ILE A 38 -0.71 -24.30 -10.05
N GLY A 39 0.10 -23.24 -10.24
CA GLY A 39 0.91 -22.65 -9.16
C GLY A 39 0.14 -21.83 -8.13
N ILE A 40 -1.09 -21.36 -8.42
CA ILE A 40 -1.95 -20.63 -7.48
C ILE A 40 -2.87 -21.61 -6.72
N LEU A 41 -3.23 -22.72 -7.31
CA LEU A 41 -4.16 -23.70 -6.75
C LEU A 41 -3.71 -24.27 -5.38
N PRO A 42 -2.44 -24.69 -5.19
CA PRO A 42 -1.96 -25.11 -3.88
C PRO A 42 -2.03 -24.00 -2.82
N LEU A 43 -1.76 -22.75 -3.22
CA LEU A 43 -1.84 -21.60 -2.33
C LEU A 43 -3.28 -21.35 -1.86
N LEU A 44 -4.24 -21.31 -2.80
CA LEU A 44 -5.66 -21.16 -2.46
C LEU A 44 -6.18 -22.34 -1.65
N GLY A 45 -5.80 -23.56 -2.02
CA GLY A 45 -6.16 -24.78 -1.28
C GLY A 45 -5.64 -24.75 0.17
N SER A 46 -4.41 -24.27 0.39
CA SER A 46 -3.86 -24.16 1.74
C SER A 46 -4.58 -23.11 2.59
N VAL A 47 -4.97 -21.99 2.01
CA VAL A 47 -5.76 -20.97 2.70
C VAL A 47 -7.13 -21.50 3.09
N LEU A 48 -7.84 -22.14 2.15
CA LEU A 48 -9.16 -22.74 2.41
C LEU A 48 -9.09 -23.84 3.46
N LEU A 49 -8.06 -24.71 3.40
CA LEU A 49 -7.84 -25.74 4.41
C LEU A 49 -7.60 -25.14 5.78
N GLY A 50 -6.78 -24.09 5.88
CA GLY A 50 -6.53 -23.39 7.15
C GLY A 50 -7.79 -22.78 7.74
N LEU A 51 -8.60 -22.12 6.92
CA LEU A 51 -9.89 -21.58 7.34
C LEU A 51 -10.86 -22.68 7.78
N GLY A 52 -10.90 -23.81 7.07
CA GLY A 52 -11.71 -24.98 7.43
C GLY A 52 -11.31 -25.56 8.79
N ILE A 53 -10.02 -25.73 9.04
CA ILE A 53 -9.50 -26.21 10.33
C ILE A 53 -9.86 -25.24 11.45
N LEU A 54 -9.65 -23.94 11.26
CA LEU A 54 -9.99 -22.94 12.26
C LEU A 54 -11.48 -22.93 12.56
N SER A 55 -12.33 -23.05 11.55
CA SER A 55 -13.80 -23.10 11.71
C SER A 55 -14.24 -24.37 12.45
N PHE A 56 -13.67 -25.54 12.13
CA PHE A 56 -13.96 -26.81 12.81
C PHE A 56 -13.56 -26.76 14.28
N VAL A 57 -12.36 -26.26 14.58
CA VAL A 57 -11.89 -26.12 15.97
C VAL A 57 -12.76 -25.14 16.74
N ALA A 58 -13.14 -24.02 16.11
CA ALA A 58 -14.02 -23.03 16.75
C ALA A 58 -15.41 -23.58 17.06
N ALA A 59 -16.00 -24.36 16.15
CA ALA A 59 -17.36 -24.92 16.32
C ALA A 59 -17.44 -25.98 17.40
N ASN A 60 -16.41 -26.81 17.59
CA ASN A 60 -16.42 -27.94 18.54
C ASN A 60 -15.55 -27.69 19.78
N TRP A 61 -15.16 -26.44 19.99
CA TRP A 61 -14.13 -26.10 20.98
C TRP A 61 -14.50 -26.46 22.40
N GLN A 62 -15.77 -26.28 22.78
CA GLN A 62 -16.22 -26.47 24.18
C GLN A 62 -16.30 -27.94 24.60
N ASP A 63 -16.52 -28.84 23.64
CA ASP A 63 -16.73 -30.28 23.89
C ASP A 63 -15.43 -31.07 24.03
N ILE A 64 -14.27 -30.48 23.63
CA ILE A 64 -12.97 -31.15 23.65
C ILE A 64 -12.23 -30.84 24.97
N PRO A 65 -11.66 -31.81 25.68
CA PRO A 65 -10.85 -31.57 26.88
C PRO A 65 -9.66 -30.64 26.61
N GLN A 66 -9.34 -29.76 27.53
CA GLN A 66 -8.28 -28.72 27.36
C GLN A 66 -6.93 -29.29 26.91
N LEU A 67 -6.49 -30.38 27.54
CA LEU A 67 -5.21 -31.03 27.22
C LEU A 67 -5.18 -31.59 25.82
N LEU A 68 -6.30 -32.13 25.34
CA LEU A 68 -6.41 -32.63 23.96
C LEU A 68 -6.41 -31.51 22.95
N ARG A 69 -7.08 -30.39 23.23
CA ARG A 69 -7.03 -29.18 22.38
C ARG A 69 -5.61 -28.67 22.22
N LEU A 70 -4.86 -28.53 23.32
CA LEU A 70 -3.46 -28.10 23.30
C LEU A 70 -2.60 -29.05 22.48
N SER A 71 -2.75 -30.37 22.70
CA SER A 71 -2.02 -31.39 21.94
C SER A 71 -2.32 -31.30 20.45
N MET A 72 -3.58 -31.12 20.05
CA MET A 72 -3.98 -30.97 18.64
C MET A 72 -3.33 -29.75 18.00
N ILE A 73 -3.32 -28.59 18.68
CA ILE A 73 -2.67 -27.37 18.17
C ILE A 73 -1.19 -27.61 17.91
N ILE A 74 -0.49 -28.20 18.89
CA ILE A 74 0.96 -28.48 18.79
C ILE A 74 1.25 -29.46 17.66
N VAL A 75 0.46 -30.53 17.53
CA VAL A 75 0.62 -31.54 16.47
C VAL A 75 0.37 -30.94 15.09
N ILE A 76 -0.72 -30.18 14.91
CA ILE A 76 -1.05 -29.53 13.63
C ILE A 76 0.04 -28.53 13.25
N MET A 77 0.47 -27.68 14.17
CA MET A 77 1.51 -26.70 13.94
C MET A 77 2.84 -27.37 13.56
N THR A 78 3.23 -28.42 14.29
CA THR A 78 4.46 -29.17 14.02
C THR A 78 4.36 -29.88 12.66
N ALA A 79 3.20 -30.46 12.32
CA ALA A 79 2.99 -31.11 11.02
C ALA A 79 3.12 -30.11 9.86
N PHE A 80 2.59 -28.89 10.00
CA PHE A 80 2.72 -27.86 8.97
C PHE A 80 4.17 -27.39 8.81
N TYR A 81 4.91 -27.15 9.88
CA TYR A 81 6.31 -26.73 9.78
C TYR A 81 7.21 -27.83 9.25
N THR A 82 7.07 -29.07 9.75
CA THR A 82 7.88 -30.19 9.27
C THR A 82 7.53 -30.58 7.85
N GLY A 83 6.25 -30.58 7.50
CA GLY A 83 5.77 -30.80 6.13
C GLY A 83 6.25 -29.70 5.19
N GLY A 84 6.17 -28.44 5.62
CA GLY A 84 6.69 -27.30 4.87
C GLY A 84 8.16 -27.46 4.54
N GLU A 85 8.98 -27.73 5.55
CA GLU A 85 10.43 -27.94 5.40
C GLU A 85 10.75 -29.16 4.49
N TRP A 86 9.99 -30.26 4.61
CA TRP A 86 10.17 -31.43 3.78
C TRP A 86 9.89 -31.15 2.29
N PHE A 87 8.81 -30.40 1.96
CA PHE A 87 8.51 -30.01 0.59
C PHE A 87 9.54 -29.01 0.04
N LEU A 88 10.05 -28.09 0.85
CA LEU A 88 11.13 -27.18 0.46
C LEU A 88 12.41 -27.94 0.10
N ARG A 89 12.80 -28.94 0.90
CA ARG A 89 13.96 -29.80 0.60
C ARG A 89 13.78 -30.62 -0.68
N LYS A 90 12.53 -30.90 -1.08
CA LYS A 90 12.21 -31.57 -2.36
C LYS A 90 12.15 -30.62 -3.56
N GLY A 91 12.45 -29.33 -3.38
CA GLY A 91 12.38 -28.32 -4.43
C GLY A 91 10.96 -27.86 -4.78
N GLN A 92 9.98 -28.17 -3.95
CA GLN A 92 8.59 -27.72 -4.10
C GLN A 92 8.33 -26.44 -3.31
N ASP A 93 9.03 -25.37 -3.67
CA ASP A 93 9.05 -24.12 -2.90
C ASP A 93 7.66 -23.54 -2.61
N LYS A 94 6.75 -23.57 -3.59
CA LYS A 94 5.41 -22.99 -3.43
C LYS A 94 4.58 -23.73 -2.36
N LEU A 95 4.62 -25.04 -2.38
CA LEU A 95 3.89 -25.86 -1.41
C LEU A 95 4.53 -25.79 -0.03
N GLY A 96 5.85 -25.82 0.03
CA GLY A 96 6.60 -25.68 1.28
C GLY A 96 6.33 -24.34 1.97
N ILE A 97 6.37 -23.23 1.24
CA ILE A 97 6.03 -21.89 1.78
C ILE A 97 4.56 -21.81 2.19
N ALA A 98 3.63 -22.42 1.44
CA ALA A 98 2.21 -22.43 1.80
C ALA A 98 1.98 -23.18 3.13
N LEU A 99 2.61 -24.34 3.32
CA LEU A 99 2.53 -25.10 4.58
C LEU A 99 3.19 -24.33 5.75
N THR A 100 4.33 -23.71 5.53
CA THR A 100 4.97 -22.85 6.55
C THR A 100 4.05 -21.69 6.96
N ALA A 101 3.35 -21.08 5.99
CA ALA A 101 2.38 -20.05 6.27
C ALA A 101 1.17 -20.57 7.07
N LEU A 102 0.70 -21.78 6.79
CA LEU A 102 -0.33 -22.46 7.59
C LEU A 102 0.18 -22.73 9.03
N GLY A 103 1.45 -23.12 9.18
CA GLY A 103 2.09 -23.22 10.49
C GLY A 103 2.07 -21.91 11.26
N LEU A 104 2.38 -20.79 10.59
CA LEU A 104 2.32 -19.45 11.18
C LEU A 104 0.89 -19.05 11.57
N VAL A 105 -0.11 -19.34 10.73
CA VAL A 105 -1.54 -19.09 11.06
C VAL A 105 -1.98 -19.97 12.23
N SER A 106 -1.58 -21.25 12.24
CA SER A 106 -1.88 -22.18 13.36
C SER A 106 -1.24 -21.72 14.66
N PHE A 107 -0.04 -21.14 14.61
CA PHE A 107 0.61 -20.56 15.78
C PHE A 107 -0.20 -19.40 16.36
N GLY A 108 -0.64 -18.44 15.51
CA GLY A 108 -1.49 -17.34 15.96
C GLY A 108 -2.85 -17.79 16.47
N GLY A 109 -3.51 -18.72 15.78
CA GLY A 109 -4.73 -19.36 16.25
C GLY A 109 -4.51 -20.07 17.60
N GLY A 110 -3.38 -20.76 17.76
CA GLY A 110 -2.96 -21.41 19.02
C GLY A 110 -2.85 -20.43 20.17
N ILE A 111 -2.26 -19.26 19.98
CA ILE A 111 -2.16 -18.20 21.00
C ILE A 111 -3.54 -17.81 21.51
N VAL A 112 -4.49 -17.53 20.59
CA VAL A 112 -5.86 -17.15 20.93
C VAL A 112 -6.59 -18.27 21.68
N LEU A 113 -6.47 -19.50 21.18
CA LEU A 113 -7.13 -20.67 21.76
C LEU A 113 -6.57 -21.03 23.15
N VAL A 114 -5.27 -20.91 23.36
CA VAL A 114 -4.63 -21.09 24.70
C VAL A 114 -5.13 -20.01 25.67
N GLY A 115 -5.20 -18.76 25.21
CA GLY A 115 -5.78 -17.68 26.02
C GLY A 115 -7.22 -17.99 26.49
N GLN A 116 -8.07 -18.48 25.60
CA GLN A 116 -9.43 -18.87 25.91
C GLN A 116 -9.50 -20.09 26.86
N MET A 117 -8.66 -21.12 26.63
CA MET A 117 -8.62 -22.32 27.45
C MET A 117 -8.29 -22.04 28.92
N PHE A 118 -7.28 -21.19 29.13
CA PHE A 118 -6.78 -20.90 30.48
C PHE A 118 -7.37 -19.62 31.07
N HIS A 119 -8.43 -19.06 30.42
CA HIS A 119 -9.11 -17.84 30.86
C HIS A 119 -8.12 -16.68 31.07
N LEU A 120 -7.08 -16.59 30.22
CA LEU A 120 -6.09 -15.52 30.29
C LEU A 120 -6.71 -14.23 29.79
N VAL A 121 -6.75 -13.23 30.66
CA VAL A 121 -7.21 -11.90 30.27
C VAL A 121 -6.04 -11.20 29.58
N ALA A 122 -6.26 -10.82 28.31
CA ALA A 122 -5.30 -10.01 27.59
C ALA A 122 -5.52 -8.53 27.94
N TYR A 123 -4.46 -7.85 28.38
CA TYR A 123 -4.47 -6.42 28.68
C TYR A 123 -3.84 -5.59 27.56
N ASP A 124 -3.15 -6.25 26.62
CA ASP A 124 -2.46 -5.66 25.48
C ASP A 124 -2.33 -6.66 24.33
N ILE A 125 -1.67 -6.23 23.24
CA ILE A 125 -1.42 -7.05 22.05
C ILE A 125 -0.08 -7.76 22.07
N THR A 126 0.56 -7.98 23.20
CA THR A 126 1.87 -8.66 23.28
C THR A 126 1.85 -10.00 22.55
N SER A 127 0.78 -10.78 22.71
CA SER A 127 0.58 -12.07 22.05
C SER A 127 0.63 -11.94 20.51
N PHE A 128 -0.07 -10.96 19.94
CA PHE A 128 -0.05 -10.69 18.51
C PHE A 128 1.30 -10.14 18.04
N THR A 129 1.99 -9.38 18.90
CA THR A 129 3.34 -8.87 18.62
C THR A 129 4.34 -10.03 18.51
N VAL A 130 4.23 -11.04 19.39
CA VAL A 130 5.02 -12.28 19.32
C VAL A 130 4.68 -13.05 18.04
N TRP A 131 3.41 -13.13 17.66
CA TRP A 131 3.00 -13.75 16.40
C TRP A 131 3.60 -13.04 15.19
N GLY A 132 3.54 -11.71 15.13
CA GLY A 132 4.16 -10.90 14.08
C GLY A 132 5.67 -11.04 14.03
N LEU A 133 6.34 -11.14 15.19
CA LEU A 133 7.77 -11.41 15.31
C LEU A 133 8.13 -12.78 14.72
N ALA A 134 7.39 -13.84 15.07
CA ALA A 134 7.59 -15.17 14.50
C ALA A 134 7.43 -15.13 12.96
N GLY A 135 6.43 -14.45 12.44
CA GLY A 135 6.23 -14.25 11.00
C GLY A 135 7.39 -13.50 10.34
N THR A 136 7.92 -12.48 11.02
CA THR A 136 9.10 -11.73 10.55
C THR A 136 10.34 -12.64 10.48
N LEU A 137 10.59 -13.45 11.51
CA LEU A 137 11.70 -14.41 11.52
C LEU A 137 11.59 -15.43 10.38
N LEU A 138 10.40 -16.00 10.16
CA LEU A 138 10.13 -16.91 9.03
C LEU A 138 10.33 -16.20 7.67
N THR A 139 9.96 -14.93 7.57
CA THR A 139 10.20 -14.11 6.36
C THR A 139 11.68 -14.04 6.02
N TYR A 140 12.55 -13.82 7.01
CA TYR A 140 14.01 -13.79 6.82
C TYR A 140 14.59 -15.16 6.52
N MET A 141 14.13 -16.21 7.23
CA MET A 141 14.60 -17.58 7.08
C MET A 141 14.34 -18.10 5.67
N TYR A 142 13.12 -17.95 5.16
CA TYR A 142 12.72 -18.45 3.85
C TYR A 142 12.79 -17.40 2.73
N ARG A 143 13.12 -16.15 3.06
CA ARG A 143 13.19 -15.03 2.11
C ARG A 143 11.96 -14.91 1.22
N SER A 144 10.78 -15.25 1.74
CA SER A 144 9.52 -15.35 1.02
C SER A 144 8.73 -14.05 1.06
N ARG A 145 8.28 -13.60 -0.13
CA ARG A 145 7.37 -12.45 -0.25
C ARG A 145 6.01 -12.73 0.37
N PHE A 146 5.55 -13.98 0.32
CA PHE A 146 4.26 -14.37 0.85
C PHE A 146 4.23 -14.32 2.37
N LEU A 147 5.25 -14.87 3.04
CA LEU A 147 5.40 -14.78 4.50
C LEU A 147 5.56 -13.32 4.96
N TYR A 148 6.26 -12.49 4.20
CA TYR A 148 6.35 -11.06 4.44
C TYR A 148 4.96 -10.40 4.48
N LEU A 149 4.12 -10.64 3.46
CA LEU A 149 2.78 -10.04 3.39
C LEU A 149 1.88 -10.49 4.54
N ILE A 150 1.96 -11.76 4.93
CA ILE A 150 1.24 -12.27 6.11
C ILE A 150 1.72 -11.59 7.39
N SER A 151 3.04 -11.47 7.59
CA SER A 151 3.59 -10.81 8.77
C SER A 151 3.19 -9.33 8.85
N LEU A 152 3.22 -8.65 7.71
CA LEU A 152 2.77 -7.25 7.61
C LEU A 152 1.28 -7.10 7.95
N LEU A 153 0.45 -8.02 7.46
CA LEU A 153 -0.98 -8.06 7.77
C LEU A 153 -1.21 -8.30 9.27
N ILE A 154 -0.46 -9.25 9.88
CA ILE A 154 -0.54 -9.54 11.32
C ILE A 154 -0.29 -8.26 12.13
N PHE A 155 0.81 -7.52 11.86
CA PHE A 155 1.09 -6.27 12.58
C PHE A 155 0.04 -5.20 12.35
N THR A 156 -0.50 -5.07 11.14
CA THR A 156 -1.52 -4.06 10.83
C THR A 156 -2.83 -4.36 11.56
N VAL A 157 -3.27 -5.63 11.52
CA VAL A 157 -4.49 -6.08 12.21
C VAL A 157 -4.30 -6.05 13.73
N ALA A 158 -3.14 -6.46 14.23
CA ALA A 158 -2.81 -6.38 15.66
C ALA A 158 -2.89 -4.94 16.18
N GLN A 159 -2.36 -3.98 15.43
CA GLN A 159 -2.39 -2.58 15.83
C GLN A 159 -3.81 -2.02 15.80
N TRP A 160 -4.60 -2.35 14.76
CA TRP A 160 -6.02 -1.98 14.72
C TRP A 160 -6.79 -2.57 15.91
N TYR A 161 -6.58 -3.86 16.21
CA TYR A 161 -7.20 -4.54 17.34
C TYR A 161 -6.79 -3.91 18.69
N SER A 162 -5.52 -3.47 18.83
CA SER A 162 -5.01 -2.80 20.01
C SER A 162 -5.73 -1.48 20.28
N THR A 163 -5.89 -0.65 19.25
CA THR A 163 -6.55 0.65 19.38
C THR A 163 -8.04 0.51 19.64
N GLU A 164 -8.70 -0.47 19.01
CA GLU A 164 -10.16 -0.66 19.14
C GLU A 164 -10.56 -1.33 20.46
N GLN A 165 -9.83 -2.36 20.91
CA GLN A 165 -10.20 -3.15 22.07
C GLN A 165 -9.56 -2.67 23.37
N PHE A 166 -8.33 -2.23 23.31
CA PHE A 166 -7.55 -1.86 24.51
C PHE A 166 -7.37 -0.34 24.66
N HIS A 167 -7.76 0.44 23.63
CA HIS A 167 -7.48 1.89 23.58
C HIS A 167 -6.00 2.19 23.90
N GLN A 168 -5.11 1.35 23.36
CA GLN A 168 -3.67 1.44 23.57
C GLN A 168 -2.93 1.22 22.25
N TYR A 169 -2.01 2.12 21.94
CA TYR A 169 -1.14 1.97 20.79
C TYR A 169 0.14 1.22 21.17
N SER A 170 0.49 0.17 20.41
CA SER A 170 1.71 -0.60 20.65
C SER A 170 2.90 -0.07 19.85
N TYR A 171 3.76 0.69 20.51
CA TYR A 171 5.02 1.15 19.91
C TYR A 171 5.97 -0.01 19.58
N ALA A 172 5.92 -1.10 20.36
CA ALA A 172 6.73 -2.30 20.12
C ALA A 172 6.36 -2.97 18.79
N ALA A 173 5.07 -3.14 18.52
CA ALA A 173 4.59 -3.70 17.26
C ALA A 173 5.02 -2.84 16.06
N LEU A 174 4.87 -1.50 16.15
CA LEU A 174 5.33 -0.59 15.12
C LEU A 174 6.85 -0.69 14.92
N ALA A 175 7.65 -0.69 15.99
CA ALA A 175 9.10 -0.75 15.91
C ALA A 175 9.58 -2.06 15.27
N ILE A 176 9.03 -3.21 15.66
CA ILE A 176 9.39 -4.52 15.09
C ILE A 176 9.00 -4.56 13.60
N MET A 177 7.82 -4.06 13.23
CA MET A 177 7.41 -3.98 11.83
C MET A 177 8.32 -3.04 11.04
N ALA A 178 8.57 -1.83 11.54
CA ALA A 178 9.33 -0.82 10.81
C ALA A 178 10.81 -1.23 10.65
N ILE A 179 11.43 -1.76 11.68
CA ILE A 179 12.83 -2.20 11.65
C ILE A 179 12.93 -3.55 10.93
N GLY A 180 12.14 -4.54 11.33
CA GLY A 180 12.21 -5.90 10.79
C GLY A 180 11.78 -5.95 9.33
N LEU A 181 10.51 -5.67 9.05
CA LEU A 181 9.96 -5.75 7.68
C LEU A 181 10.45 -4.58 6.81
N GLY A 182 10.67 -3.39 7.38
CA GLY A 182 11.24 -2.26 6.65
C GLY A 182 12.65 -2.54 6.15
N TYR A 183 13.52 -3.12 6.97
CA TYR A 183 14.88 -3.53 6.55
C TYR A 183 14.84 -4.63 5.48
N PHE A 184 13.92 -5.60 5.59
CA PHE A 184 13.72 -6.61 4.55
C PHE A 184 13.32 -5.97 3.21
N THR A 185 12.40 -5.00 3.24
CA THR A 185 11.96 -4.24 2.06
C THR A 185 13.12 -3.47 1.43
N TRP A 186 13.95 -2.84 2.27
CA TRP A 186 15.17 -2.14 1.83
C TRP A 186 16.14 -3.07 1.11
N GLN A 187 16.40 -4.27 1.67
CA GLN A 187 17.31 -5.24 1.04
C GLN A 187 16.79 -5.79 -0.29
N ARG A 188 15.48 -6.05 -0.37
CA ARG A 188 14.87 -6.73 -1.52
C ARG A 188 14.53 -5.79 -2.66
N GLN A 189 14.37 -4.50 -2.41
CA GLN A 189 14.01 -3.47 -3.38
C GLN A 189 12.86 -3.90 -4.30
N ASN A 190 11.83 -4.51 -3.73
CA ASN A 190 10.67 -5.00 -4.47
C ASN A 190 9.52 -4.00 -4.35
N THR A 191 9.11 -3.45 -5.47
CA THR A 191 8.08 -2.40 -5.56
C THR A 191 6.77 -2.78 -4.87
N LEU A 192 6.28 -4.02 -5.05
CA LEU A 192 5.03 -4.46 -4.44
C LEU A 192 5.12 -4.50 -2.90
N LEU A 193 6.21 -5.07 -2.37
CA LEU A 193 6.43 -5.13 -0.91
C LEU A 193 6.54 -3.72 -0.32
N THR A 194 7.17 -2.81 -1.05
CA THR A 194 7.31 -1.42 -0.63
C THR A 194 5.97 -0.68 -0.59
N TRP A 195 5.09 -0.91 -1.58
CA TRP A 195 3.73 -0.36 -1.55
C TRP A 195 2.93 -0.86 -0.34
N CYS A 196 2.96 -2.17 -0.08
CA CYS A 196 2.27 -2.76 1.06
C CYS A 196 2.83 -2.23 2.39
N PHE A 197 4.17 -2.12 2.51
CA PHE A 197 4.82 -1.56 3.69
C PHE A 197 4.42 -0.10 3.92
N SER A 198 4.50 0.73 2.89
CA SER A 198 4.16 2.15 2.97
C SER A 198 2.70 2.34 3.39
N LEU A 199 1.78 1.56 2.82
CA LEU A 199 0.37 1.61 3.19
C LEU A 199 0.15 1.19 4.66
N SER A 200 0.74 0.06 5.08
CA SER A 200 0.65 -0.41 6.47
C SER A 200 1.21 0.61 7.46
N PHE A 201 2.37 1.20 7.14
CA PHE A 201 3.00 2.21 8.00
C PHE A 201 2.13 3.46 8.14
N VAL A 202 1.58 3.98 7.05
CA VAL A 202 0.70 5.16 7.06
C VAL A 202 -0.58 4.87 7.86
N LEU A 203 -1.19 3.68 7.69
CA LEU A 203 -2.36 3.27 8.49
C LEU A 203 -2.03 3.20 9.98
N GLN A 204 -0.87 2.65 10.36
CA GLN A 204 -0.46 2.60 11.77
C GLN A 204 -0.17 3.99 12.34
N CYS A 205 0.39 4.90 11.55
CA CYS A 205 0.53 6.31 11.98
C CYS A 205 -0.84 6.97 12.21
N MET A 206 -1.84 6.66 11.38
CA MET A 206 -3.21 7.15 11.57
C MET A 206 -3.81 6.62 12.87
N MET A 207 -3.67 5.32 13.14
CA MET A 207 -4.13 4.70 14.40
C MET A 207 -3.46 5.32 15.62
N LEU A 208 -2.16 5.67 15.54
CA LEU A 208 -1.43 6.34 16.60
C LEU A 208 -2.06 7.69 16.96
N ILE A 209 -2.37 8.50 15.97
CA ILE A 209 -2.95 9.83 16.18
C ILE A 209 -4.34 9.73 16.81
N VAL A 210 -5.15 8.78 16.31
CA VAL A 210 -6.51 8.56 16.82
C VAL A 210 -6.49 8.05 18.27
N ASP A 211 -5.62 7.08 18.58
CA ASP A 211 -5.51 6.50 19.93
C ASP A 211 -5.03 7.50 20.98
N LYS A 212 -4.10 8.37 20.59
CA LYS A 212 -3.52 9.34 21.53
C LYS A 212 -4.29 10.68 21.57
N ASP A 213 -5.34 10.83 20.78
CA ASP A 213 -6.12 12.08 20.60
C ASP A 213 -5.16 13.28 20.33
N TRP A 214 -4.09 13.02 19.57
CA TRP A 214 -3.15 14.08 19.19
C TRP A 214 -3.72 14.94 18.08
N ALA A 215 -3.23 16.18 17.99
CA ALA A 215 -3.57 17.03 16.87
C ALA A 215 -3.23 16.36 15.53
N PHE A 216 -4.19 16.34 14.60
CA PHE A 216 -4.10 15.57 13.36
C PHE A 216 -2.86 15.89 12.52
N LEU A 217 -2.38 17.13 12.57
CA LEU A 217 -1.17 17.52 11.83
C LEU A 217 0.08 16.72 12.22
N TRP A 218 0.16 16.18 13.45
CA TRP A 218 1.27 15.33 13.85
C TRP A 218 1.36 14.04 13.03
N PHE A 219 0.27 13.62 12.39
CA PHE A 219 0.26 12.49 11.45
C PHE A 219 1.28 12.65 10.33
N PHE A 220 1.46 13.89 9.83
CA PHE A 220 2.33 14.13 8.68
C PHE A 220 3.83 14.04 9.00
N ILE A 221 4.23 14.18 10.25
CA ILE A 221 5.67 14.08 10.61
C ILE A 221 6.22 12.66 10.32
N PRO A 222 5.68 11.55 10.90
CA PRO A 222 6.17 10.21 10.59
C PRO A 222 5.87 9.79 9.14
N VAL A 223 4.76 10.23 8.58
CA VAL A 223 4.39 9.92 7.19
C VAL A 223 5.38 10.56 6.21
N MET A 224 5.78 11.80 6.45
CA MET A 224 6.79 12.47 5.62
C MET A 224 8.23 12.03 5.93
N ALA A 225 8.49 11.48 7.11
CA ALA A 225 9.75 10.76 7.35
C ALA A 225 9.86 9.53 6.45
N LEU A 226 8.76 8.80 6.21
CA LEU A 226 8.72 7.70 5.25
C LEU A 226 8.96 8.19 3.81
N TYR A 227 8.36 9.33 3.42
CA TYR A 227 8.62 9.97 2.14
C TYR A 227 10.11 10.30 1.95
N THR A 228 10.73 10.93 2.96
CA THR A 228 12.16 11.29 2.92
C THR A 228 13.05 10.06 2.83
N ALA A 229 12.71 8.96 3.51
CA ALA A 229 13.42 7.69 3.37
C ALA A 229 13.43 7.19 1.92
N GLY A 230 12.34 7.39 1.17
CA GLY A 230 12.25 7.11 -0.27
C GLY A 230 13.28 7.87 -1.12
N ASP A 231 13.64 9.09 -0.74
CA ASP A 231 14.63 9.90 -1.44
C ASP A 231 16.06 9.33 -1.34
N TRP A 232 16.35 8.52 -0.32
CA TRP A 232 17.65 7.90 -0.09
C TRP A 232 17.78 6.51 -0.73
N ILE A 233 16.70 5.95 -1.29
CA ILE A 233 16.73 4.66 -1.99
C ILE A 233 17.21 4.85 -3.42
N LYS A 234 18.21 4.05 -3.85
CA LYS A 234 18.78 4.14 -5.21
C LYS A 234 17.80 3.69 -6.28
N ASP A 235 17.06 2.60 -6.03
CA ASP A 235 16.06 2.13 -6.98
C ASP A 235 14.86 3.10 -7.05
N ARG A 236 14.66 3.66 -8.24
CA ARG A 236 13.63 4.67 -8.49
C ARG A 236 12.21 4.13 -8.25
N SER A 237 11.96 2.90 -8.64
CA SER A 237 10.63 2.27 -8.52
C SER A 237 10.25 2.05 -7.06
N THR A 238 11.19 1.57 -6.27
CA THR A 238 11.03 1.37 -4.82
C THR A 238 10.91 2.69 -4.07
N GLY A 239 11.78 3.67 -4.38
CA GLY A 239 11.70 5.01 -3.79
C GLY A 239 10.35 5.68 -4.06
N TYR A 240 9.86 5.58 -5.29
CA TYR A 240 8.54 6.12 -5.66
C TYR A 240 7.38 5.47 -4.91
N ALA A 241 7.44 4.16 -4.64
CA ALA A 241 6.43 3.47 -3.85
C ALA A 241 6.34 3.98 -2.40
N LEU A 242 7.50 4.32 -1.76
CA LEU A 242 7.53 4.93 -0.44
C LEU A 242 7.01 6.37 -0.43
N GLN A 243 7.17 7.10 -1.52
CA GLN A 243 6.77 8.51 -1.63
C GLN A 243 5.29 8.69 -1.96
N THR A 244 4.76 7.83 -2.81
CA THR A 244 3.40 8.01 -3.34
C THR A 244 2.31 7.86 -2.27
N VAL A 245 2.44 6.90 -1.33
CA VAL A 245 1.42 6.71 -0.28
C VAL A 245 1.34 7.91 0.67
N PRO A 246 2.46 8.47 1.19
CA PRO A 246 2.45 9.73 1.90
C PRO A 246 1.83 10.90 1.14
N LEU A 247 2.14 11.02 -0.15
CA LEU A 247 1.57 12.09 -0.98
C LEU A 247 0.07 11.91 -1.22
N ILE A 248 -0.41 10.68 -1.37
CA ILE A 248 -1.86 10.40 -1.43
C ILE A 248 -2.53 10.81 -0.12
N ALA A 249 -1.94 10.50 1.03
CA ALA A 249 -2.47 10.90 2.33
C ALA A 249 -2.54 12.44 2.47
N ALA A 250 -1.50 13.16 2.06
CA ALA A 250 -1.47 14.62 2.04
C ALA A 250 -2.49 15.20 1.05
N TYR A 251 -2.67 14.57 -0.10
CA TYR A 251 -3.64 14.97 -1.10
C TYR A 251 -5.09 14.80 -0.60
N ILE A 252 -5.39 13.67 0.05
CA ILE A 252 -6.69 13.45 0.69
C ILE A 252 -6.95 14.49 1.78
N PHE A 253 -5.95 14.77 2.61
CA PHE A 253 -6.05 15.82 3.62
C PHE A 253 -6.38 17.19 2.99
N ALA A 254 -5.69 17.57 1.92
CA ALA A 254 -5.96 18.82 1.22
C ALA A 254 -7.40 18.86 0.65
N ILE A 255 -7.92 17.73 0.14
CA ILE A 255 -9.34 17.63 -0.27
C ILE A 255 -10.27 17.86 0.90
N VAL A 256 -10.01 17.23 2.04
CA VAL A 256 -10.83 17.39 3.26
C VAL A 256 -10.83 18.86 3.70
N MET A 257 -9.66 19.53 3.67
CA MET A 257 -9.56 20.96 3.98
C MET A 257 -10.40 21.82 3.03
N VAL A 258 -10.41 21.51 1.72
CA VAL A 258 -11.24 22.27 0.75
C VAL A 258 -12.73 22.06 0.98
N LEU A 259 -13.16 20.83 1.25
CA LEU A 259 -14.58 20.49 1.31
C LEU A 259 -15.22 20.77 2.68
N MET A 260 -14.48 20.51 3.76
CA MET A 260 -15.03 20.50 5.12
C MET A 260 -14.61 21.73 5.95
N TRP A 261 -13.71 22.58 5.45
CA TRP A 261 -13.33 23.79 6.16
C TRP A 261 -14.51 24.77 6.19
N ASP A 262 -15.03 25.04 7.39
CA ASP A 262 -15.97 26.10 7.67
C ASP A 262 -15.39 26.96 8.79
N GLU A 263 -15.39 28.27 8.63
CA GLU A 263 -14.85 29.23 9.62
C GLU A 263 -15.55 29.13 10.99
N ARG A 264 -16.68 28.41 11.05
CA ARG A 264 -17.48 28.23 12.26
C ARG A 264 -17.11 26.99 13.08
N THR A 265 -16.15 26.15 12.62
CA THR A 265 -15.90 24.86 13.26
C THR A 265 -14.99 25.02 14.48
N SER A 266 -15.54 24.81 15.67
CA SER A 266 -14.85 24.81 16.98
C SER A 266 -13.87 23.64 17.19
N SER A 267 -13.64 22.82 16.18
CA SER A 267 -12.78 21.61 16.24
C SER A 267 -11.33 21.87 15.83
N LEU A 268 -10.93 23.13 15.66
CA LEU A 268 -9.58 23.53 15.26
C LEU A 268 -8.50 23.03 16.21
N ASP A 269 -8.78 22.98 17.51
CA ASP A 269 -7.81 22.57 18.53
C ASP A 269 -7.34 21.12 18.34
N LYS A 270 -8.23 20.23 17.84
CA LYS A 270 -7.87 18.84 17.52
C LYS A 270 -7.10 18.69 16.21
N LEU A 271 -7.17 19.68 15.34
CA LEU A 271 -6.45 19.68 14.07
C LEU A 271 -5.04 20.23 14.22
N LEU A 272 -4.91 21.36 14.98
CA LEU A 272 -3.71 22.15 15.01
C LEU A 272 -2.68 21.61 16.00
N ALA A 273 -1.48 21.29 15.51
CA ALA A 273 -0.29 21.07 16.31
C ALA A 273 0.33 22.41 16.75
N MET A 274 1.28 22.39 17.69
CA MET A 274 2.08 23.60 18.00
C MET A 274 2.79 24.08 16.73
N PRO A 275 2.52 25.31 16.24
CA PRO A 275 3.00 25.77 14.93
C PRO A 275 4.53 25.68 14.78
N ALA A 276 5.27 26.14 15.76
CA ALA A 276 6.74 26.15 15.72
C ALA A 276 7.34 24.74 15.64
N ALA A 277 6.83 23.79 16.44
CA ALA A 277 7.33 22.42 16.44
C ALA A 277 6.94 21.66 15.15
N TYR A 278 5.72 21.84 14.67
CA TYR A 278 5.25 21.22 13.42
C TYR A 278 6.00 21.75 12.20
N ILE A 279 6.08 23.07 12.04
CA ILE A 279 6.79 23.71 10.92
C ILE A 279 8.28 23.37 10.99
N GLY A 280 8.89 23.44 12.19
CA GLY A 280 10.29 23.04 12.38
C GLY A 280 10.56 21.59 11.96
N GLY A 281 9.68 20.65 12.33
CA GLY A 281 9.74 19.26 11.92
C GLY A 281 9.62 19.08 10.40
N LEU A 282 8.68 19.77 9.76
CA LEU A 282 8.52 19.74 8.30
C LEU A 282 9.74 20.33 7.57
N VAL A 283 10.28 21.45 8.04
CA VAL A 283 11.46 22.08 7.44
C VAL A 283 12.68 21.17 7.56
N LEU A 284 12.87 20.52 8.70
CA LEU A 284 13.94 19.55 8.89
C LEU A 284 13.81 18.37 7.93
N LEU A 285 12.62 17.79 7.82
CA LEU A 285 12.36 16.69 6.90
C LEU A 285 12.53 17.12 5.43
N LEU A 286 12.08 18.33 5.08
CA LEU A 286 12.29 18.90 3.74
C LEU A 286 13.79 19.05 3.45
N ALA A 287 14.59 19.55 4.37
CA ALA A 287 16.03 19.67 4.21
C ALA A 287 16.70 18.31 3.98
N VAL A 288 16.32 17.28 4.77
CA VAL A 288 16.81 15.90 4.59
C VAL A 288 16.38 15.31 3.25
N SER A 289 15.14 15.56 2.81
CA SER A 289 14.61 15.15 1.50
C SER A 289 15.41 15.79 0.36
N VAL A 290 15.62 17.09 0.40
CA VAL A 290 16.40 17.83 -0.61
C VAL A 290 17.84 17.32 -0.66
N ALA A 291 18.48 17.10 0.49
CA ALA A 291 19.83 16.52 0.55
C ALA A 291 19.89 15.13 -0.11
N GLY A 292 18.89 14.25 0.14
CA GLY A 292 18.77 12.94 -0.49
C GLY A 292 18.63 13.04 -2.02
N LYS A 293 17.78 13.94 -2.51
CA LYS A 293 17.55 14.20 -3.94
C LYS A 293 18.80 14.72 -4.64
N LEU A 294 19.50 15.65 -4.02
CA LEU A 294 20.77 16.19 -4.56
C LEU A 294 21.84 15.09 -4.65
N LYS A 295 21.98 14.26 -3.61
CA LYS A 295 22.93 13.16 -3.60
C LYS A 295 22.64 12.12 -4.69
N GLN A 296 21.37 11.91 -5.02
CA GLN A 296 20.95 10.94 -6.05
C GLN A 296 20.79 11.55 -7.44
N GLN A 297 21.15 12.83 -7.61
CA GLN A 297 20.97 13.58 -8.88
C GLN A 297 19.53 13.54 -9.42
N ARG A 298 18.56 13.34 -8.54
CA ARG A 298 17.14 13.41 -8.88
C ARG A 298 16.76 14.87 -8.87
N GLY A 299 16.47 15.43 -10.03
CA GLY A 299 16.05 16.83 -10.18
C GLY A 299 14.94 17.18 -9.19
N SER A 300 14.91 18.44 -8.77
CA SER A 300 14.10 18.98 -7.67
C SER A 300 12.61 18.65 -7.77
N SER A 301 12.15 17.67 -7.03
CA SER A 301 10.75 17.41 -6.74
C SER A 301 10.30 18.06 -5.42
N ALA A 302 10.95 19.14 -5.00
CA ALA A 302 10.58 19.88 -3.80
C ALA A 302 9.14 20.42 -3.87
N PHE A 303 8.61 20.61 -5.06
CA PHE A 303 7.23 21.06 -5.28
C PHE A 303 6.17 20.06 -4.77
N GLU A 304 6.51 18.79 -4.59
CA GLU A 304 5.59 17.80 -4.00
C GLU A 304 5.20 18.15 -2.57
N TRP A 305 6.05 18.91 -1.86
CA TRP A 305 5.82 19.38 -0.49
C TRP A 305 4.75 20.49 -0.37
N ILE A 306 4.27 21.04 -1.49
CA ILE A 306 3.24 22.10 -1.48
C ILE A 306 1.94 21.64 -0.82
N LEU A 307 1.62 20.34 -0.88
CA LEU A 307 0.45 19.77 -0.21
C LEU A 307 0.51 19.86 1.32
N LEU A 308 1.73 19.97 1.86
CA LEU A 308 2.00 20.05 3.29
C LEU A 308 2.31 21.46 3.76
N ALA A 309 2.21 22.43 2.85
CA ALA A 309 2.35 23.82 3.23
C ALA A 309 1.33 24.16 4.34
N PRO A 310 1.77 24.79 5.43
CA PRO A 310 0.97 24.94 6.64
C PRO A 310 -0.09 26.06 6.49
N PHE A 311 -0.87 26.02 5.40
CA PHE A 311 -1.93 27.00 5.12
C PHE A 311 -2.99 27.05 6.22
N VAL A 312 -3.14 25.96 6.97
CA VAL A 312 -4.09 25.84 8.08
C VAL A 312 -3.84 26.86 9.22
N TYR A 313 -2.63 27.41 9.31
CA TYR A 313 -2.29 28.46 10.28
C TYR A 313 -2.56 29.89 9.78
N LEU A 314 -3.03 30.04 8.55
CA LEU A 314 -3.46 31.34 8.02
C LEU A 314 -4.87 31.67 8.48
N SER A 315 -5.16 32.95 8.62
CA SER A 315 -6.44 33.43 9.15
C SER A 315 -7.58 33.43 8.12
N ALA A 316 -7.28 33.41 6.83
CA ALA A 316 -8.29 33.51 5.77
C ALA A 316 -7.84 32.81 4.49
N GLY A 317 -8.80 32.39 3.67
CA GLY A 317 -8.55 31.84 2.34
C GLY A 317 -7.94 30.44 2.32
N ILE A 318 -7.99 29.70 3.42
CA ILE A 318 -7.39 28.36 3.58
C ILE A 318 -7.89 27.40 2.51
N GLU A 319 -9.19 27.40 2.24
CA GLU A 319 -9.82 26.54 1.21
C GLU A 319 -9.27 26.82 -0.18
N VAL A 320 -9.12 28.10 -0.54
CA VAL A 320 -8.60 28.51 -1.84
C VAL A 320 -7.13 28.13 -1.97
N LEU A 321 -6.34 28.27 -0.92
CA LEU A 321 -4.92 27.91 -0.93
C LEU A 321 -4.73 26.39 -1.09
N TYR A 322 -5.50 25.57 -0.36
CA TYR A 322 -5.45 24.12 -0.55
C TYR A 322 -5.98 23.70 -1.94
N LEU A 323 -7.00 24.37 -2.47
CA LEU A 323 -7.49 24.11 -3.82
C LEU A 323 -6.41 24.41 -4.88
N LEU A 324 -5.73 25.55 -4.75
CA LEU A 324 -4.60 25.89 -5.61
C LEU A 324 -3.44 24.89 -5.46
N ALA A 325 -3.15 24.45 -4.25
CA ALA A 325 -2.13 23.42 -4.00
C ALA A 325 -2.48 22.08 -4.66
N LEU A 326 -3.76 21.65 -4.62
CA LEU A 326 -4.24 20.43 -5.30
C LEU A 326 -4.02 20.52 -6.82
N PHE A 327 -4.38 21.65 -7.44
CA PHE A 327 -4.17 21.84 -8.89
C PHE A 327 -2.68 21.90 -9.24
N PHE A 328 -1.90 22.67 -8.46
CA PHE A 328 -0.48 22.80 -8.71
C PHE A 328 0.25 21.46 -8.59
N PHE A 329 -0.06 20.70 -7.55
CA PHE A 329 0.51 19.35 -7.35
C PHE A 329 0.11 18.39 -8.48
N SER A 330 -1.17 18.36 -8.84
CA SER A 330 -1.68 17.49 -9.90
C SER A 330 -1.04 17.81 -11.25
N PHE A 331 -0.94 19.09 -11.57
CA PHE A 331 -0.27 19.56 -12.79
C PHE A 331 1.22 19.22 -12.77
N TYR A 332 1.90 19.42 -11.63
CA TYR A 332 3.30 19.09 -11.47
C TYR A 332 3.58 17.59 -11.68
N VAL A 333 2.77 16.72 -11.07
CA VAL A 333 2.91 15.26 -11.24
C VAL A 333 2.70 14.86 -12.70
N LEU A 334 1.69 15.43 -13.35
CA LEU A 334 1.39 15.18 -14.76
C LEU A 334 2.53 15.65 -15.68
N TRP A 335 3.00 16.86 -15.50
CA TRP A 335 4.10 17.44 -16.26
C TRP A 335 5.39 16.63 -16.10
N ARG A 336 5.75 16.27 -14.88
CA ARG A 336 6.90 15.40 -14.61
C ARG A 336 6.72 14.01 -15.24
N GLY A 337 5.52 13.47 -15.22
CA GLY A 337 5.22 12.20 -15.88
C GLY A 337 5.52 12.24 -17.39
N TYR A 338 5.23 13.36 -18.06
CA TYR A 338 5.53 13.57 -19.47
C TYR A 338 7.05 13.73 -19.73
N ILE A 339 7.75 14.53 -18.92
CA ILE A 339 9.21 14.69 -19.06
C ILE A 339 9.92 13.35 -18.85
N GLU A 340 9.51 12.58 -17.86
CA GLU A 340 10.11 11.31 -17.51
C GLU A 340 9.63 10.15 -18.38
N GLN A 341 8.66 10.38 -19.29
CA GLN A 341 7.99 9.38 -20.14
C GLN A 341 7.47 8.16 -19.37
N TRP A 342 7.12 8.34 -18.10
CA TRP A 342 6.70 7.28 -17.22
C TRP A 342 5.17 7.16 -17.20
N ARG A 343 4.64 6.17 -17.91
CA ARG A 343 3.19 5.94 -18.10
C ARG A 343 2.38 5.89 -16.81
N PHE A 344 2.93 5.27 -15.76
CA PHE A 344 2.25 5.21 -14.47
C PHE A 344 2.06 6.60 -13.88
N LYS A 345 3.11 7.43 -13.88
CA LYS A 345 3.08 8.80 -13.35
C LYS A 345 2.15 9.72 -14.16
N ILE A 346 2.09 9.54 -15.49
CA ILE A 346 1.14 10.26 -16.36
C ILE A 346 -0.29 9.89 -15.99
N ASN A 347 -0.60 8.59 -15.88
CA ASN A 347 -1.95 8.13 -15.51
C ASN A 347 -2.36 8.63 -14.12
N PHE A 348 -1.44 8.55 -13.15
CA PHE A 348 -1.67 9.00 -11.79
C PHE A 348 -1.90 10.51 -11.73
N GLY A 349 -1.04 11.32 -12.39
CA GLY A 349 -1.22 12.77 -12.48
C GLY A 349 -2.52 13.18 -13.18
N THR A 350 -2.92 12.42 -14.22
CA THR A 350 -4.21 12.61 -14.89
C THR A 350 -5.38 12.38 -13.93
N LEU A 351 -5.33 11.29 -13.14
CA LEU A 351 -6.35 11.00 -12.14
C LEU A 351 -6.44 12.09 -11.08
N LEU A 352 -5.30 12.52 -10.53
CA LEU A 352 -5.24 13.60 -9.55
C LEU A 352 -5.83 14.90 -10.12
N PHE A 353 -5.50 15.26 -11.37
CA PHE A 353 -6.03 16.47 -12.00
C PHE A 353 -7.55 16.40 -12.18
N ILE A 354 -8.10 15.25 -12.59
CA ILE A 354 -9.54 15.03 -12.66
C ILE A 354 -10.18 15.16 -11.27
N CYS A 355 -9.58 14.54 -10.24
CA CYS A 355 -10.06 14.64 -8.86
C CYS A 355 -10.05 16.10 -8.36
N SER A 356 -8.96 16.85 -8.59
CA SER A 356 -8.87 18.27 -8.21
C SER A 356 -9.95 19.11 -8.88
N THR A 357 -10.22 18.83 -10.17
CA THR A 357 -11.27 19.53 -10.92
C THR A 357 -12.65 19.23 -10.35
N MET A 358 -12.92 17.98 -9.97
CA MET A 358 -14.19 17.60 -9.35
C MET A 358 -14.38 18.21 -7.96
N VAL A 359 -13.31 18.28 -7.17
CA VAL A 359 -13.32 18.95 -5.85
C VAL A 359 -13.64 20.45 -6.03
N ALA A 360 -12.97 21.11 -6.97
CA ALA A 360 -13.23 22.53 -7.28
C ALA A 360 -14.68 22.74 -7.74
N TYR A 361 -15.13 21.90 -8.67
CA TYR A 361 -16.49 21.93 -9.17
C TYR A 361 -17.49 21.72 -8.03
N GLY A 362 -17.30 20.72 -7.19
CA GLY A 362 -18.14 20.45 -6.02
C GLY A 362 -18.22 21.63 -5.08
N LYS A 363 -17.06 22.17 -4.64
CA LYS A 363 -17.00 23.29 -3.69
C LYS A 363 -17.65 24.56 -4.26
N LEU A 364 -17.47 24.85 -5.56
CA LEU A 364 -17.92 26.07 -6.16
C LEU A 364 -19.42 26.06 -6.58
N THR A 365 -19.99 24.88 -6.80
CA THR A 365 -21.34 24.81 -7.40
C THR A 365 -22.40 24.16 -6.52
N TRP A 366 -21.99 23.44 -5.45
CA TRP A 366 -22.89 22.63 -4.64
C TRP A 366 -24.03 23.42 -3.99
N ASP A 367 -23.77 24.66 -3.56
CA ASP A 367 -24.72 25.43 -2.75
C ASP A 367 -25.75 26.19 -3.59
N PHE A 368 -25.44 26.52 -4.86
CA PHE A 368 -26.34 27.35 -5.70
C PHE A 368 -26.88 26.66 -6.95
N MET A 369 -26.58 25.38 -7.17
CA MET A 369 -27.03 24.62 -8.35
C MET A 369 -27.99 23.49 -7.96
N ASP A 370 -29.04 23.31 -8.78
CA ASP A 370 -29.93 22.15 -8.68
C ASP A 370 -29.12 20.83 -8.76
N LYS A 371 -29.42 19.88 -7.85
CA LYS A 371 -28.67 18.62 -7.76
C LYS A 371 -28.67 17.83 -9.07
N SER A 372 -29.79 17.81 -9.82
CA SER A 372 -29.85 17.15 -11.13
C SER A 372 -28.93 17.81 -12.14
N LEU A 373 -28.94 19.14 -12.22
CA LEU A 373 -28.09 19.92 -13.11
C LEU A 373 -26.61 19.77 -12.72
N PHE A 374 -26.32 19.77 -11.43
CA PHE A 374 -24.99 19.50 -10.89
C PHE A 374 -24.42 18.16 -11.41
N PHE A 375 -25.15 17.06 -11.28
CA PHE A 375 -24.67 15.76 -11.75
C PHE A 375 -24.54 15.67 -13.27
N ILE A 376 -25.44 16.28 -14.03
CA ILE A 376 -25.37 16.30 -15.51
C ILE A 376 -24.14 17.08 -15.97
N LEU A 377 -23.94 18.29 -15.49
CA LEU A 377 -22.80 19.13 -15.88
C LEU A 377 -21.47 18.55 -15.40
N GLY A 378 -21.43 18.00 -14.17
CA GLY A 378 -20.26 17.31 -13.64
C GLY A 378 -19.89 16.07 -14.47
N GLY A 379 -20.87 15.30 -14.89
CA GLY A 379 -20.67 14.16 -15.79
C GLY A 379 -20.13 14.57 -17.17
N LEU A 380 -20.70 15.61 -17.78
CA LEU A 380 -20.19 16.18 -19.03
C LEU A 380 -18.76 16.71 -18.91
N LEU A 381 -18.46 17.40 -17.82
CA LEU A 381 -17.12 17.91 -17.53
C LEU A 381 -16.10 16.76 -17.42
N LEU A 382 -16.43 15.69 -16.70
CA LEU A 382 -15.57 14.50 -16.60
C LEU A 382 -15.34 13.83 -17.95
N LEU A 383 -16.38 13.67 -18.75
CA LEU A 383 -16.28 13.05 -20.08
C LEU A 383 -15.40 13.88 -21.02
N THR A 384 -15.62 15.20 -21.06
CA THR A 384 -14.84 16.11 -21.92
C THR A 384 -13.39 16.17 -21.48
N LEU A 385 -13.12 16.27 -20.18
CA LEU A 385 -11.78 16.30 -19.61
C LEU A 385 -11.04 14.98 -19.86
N SER A 386 -11.70 13.85 -19.62
CA SER A 386 -11.14 12.52 -19.89
C SER A 386 -10.79 12.32 -21.37
N TRP A 387 -11.70 12.75 -22.29
CA TRP A 387 -11.46 12.69 -23.73
C TRP A 387 -10.26 13.55 -24.14
N PHE A 388 -10.20 14.79 -23.66
CA PHE A 388 -9.11 15.72 -23.96
C PHE A 388 -7.73 15.19 -23.48
N LEU A 389 -7.65 14.77 -22.22
CA LEU A 389 -6.42 14.24 -21.63
C LEU A 389 -5.97 12.95 -22.32
N ASN A 390 -6.90 12.07 -22.67
CA ASN A 390 -6.59 10.83 -23.37
C ASN A 390 -6.10 11.08 -24.80
N ARG A 391 -6.66 12.06 -25.50
CA ARG A 391 -6.21 12.49 -26.82
C ARG A 391 -4.78 13.04 -26.77
N ARG A 392 -4.50 13.93 -25.83
CA ARG A 392 -3.15 14.49 -25.62
C ARG A 392 -2.13 13.40 -25.25
N LYS A 393 -2.50 12.48 -24.38
CA LYS A 393 -1.66 11.34 -24.01
C LYS A 393 -1.29 10.49 -25.24
N LYS A 394 -2.27 10.18 -26.10
CA LYS A 394 -2.02 9.40 -27.33
C LYS A 394 -1.08 10.13 -28.30
N GLN A 395 -1.23 11.43 -28.47
CA GLN A 395 -0.38 12.25 -29.35
C GLN A 395 1.08 12.22 -28.86
N ILE A 396 1.33 12.54 -27.59
CA ILE A 396 2.68 12.60 -27.02
C ILE A 396 3.36 11.23 -27.05
N LEU A 397 2.62 10.14 -26.79
CA LEU A 397 3.18 8.79 -26.86
C LEU A 397 3.42 8.30 -28.31
N ALA A 398 2.72 8.87 -29.30
CA ALA A 398 2.95 8.59 -30.71
C ALA A 398 4.20 9.34 -31.20
N ASP A 399 4.35 10.61 -30.83
CA ASP A 399 5.52 11.44 -31.18
C ASP A 399 6.83 10.87 -30.59
N ALA A 400 6.77 10.32 -29.36
CA ALA A 400 7.90 9.64 -28.73
C ALA A 400 8.31 8.34 -29.44
N LYS A 401 7.39 7.67 -30.16
CA LYS A 401 7.69 6.48 -30.97
C LYS A 401 8.16 6.82 -32.38
N GLY A 402 7.81 7.99 -32.90
CA GLY A 402 8.21 8.44 -34.22
C GLY A 402 9.59 9.09 -34.30
N GLY A 403 10.20 9.41 -33.16
CA GLY A 403 11.54 9.99 -33.05
C GLY A 403 12.69 8.97 -32.93
N GLU A 404 12.39 7.67 -32.98
CA GLU A 404 13.39 6.57 -32.97
C GLU A 404 13.69 6.01 -34.37
N HIS A 405 13.47 6.81 -35.45
CA HIS A 405 13.89 6.44 -36.81
C HIS A 405 15.03 7.34 -37.32
#